data_834c3c35f9743ad3c8a7c71c6a620145
#
_entry.id   834c3c35f9743ad3c8a7c71c6a620145
#
_cell.length_a   1.000
_cell.length_b   1.000
_cell.length_c   1.000
_cell.angle_alpha   90.00
_cell.angle_beta   90.00
_cell.angle_gamma   90.00
#
_symmetry.space_group_name_H-M   'P 1'
#
loop_
_entity.id
_entity.type
_entity.pdbx_description
1 polymer ?
#
loop_
_entity_poly.entity_id
_entity_poly.type
_entity_poly.pdbx_seq_one_letter_code
_entity_poly.pdbx_strand_id
1 'polypeptide(L)'
;GARLYYFLPLWIRGQMSLGQLFSTWSDGSGFYGAFIAGSLALGVTAYFKKMPVLATWDATMGVVPLGFGIGKIGCFLAGCCYGRPWSAGVRFAPGSLCYVTQRTEGLLPRDAVASLPVVPIQLLEMLFGFALFASLEVLQRRPSKRPGEVFAACAVGYSAYRFVIEFFRADPERNTFGSSALTDSQFTAIAVFLVAGACWAYLRMRKPAETPPPAPK
;
A
#
# COMPACT_ATOMS: atom_id res chain seq x y z
N GLY A 1 -2.74 14.12 -2.78
CA GLY A 1 -3.22 13.07 -1.87
C GLY A 1 -2.13 12.56 -0.94
N ALA A 2 -1.07 11.93 -1.47
CA ALA A 2 0.00 11.33 -0.67
C ALA A 2 0.63 12.32 0.32
N ARG A 3 0.91 13.52 -0.16
CA ARG A 3 1.54 14.57 0.64
C ARG A 3 0.59 15.17 1.67
N LEU A 4 -0.68 15.39 1.32
CA LEU A 4 -1.69 15.83 2.26
C LEU A 4 -1.88 14.85 3.42
N TYR A 5 -1.88 13.56 3.13
CA TYR A 5 -2.01 12.52 4.16
C TYR A 5 -0.84 12.53 5.14
N TYR A 6 0.39 12.76 4.67
CA TYR A 6 1.57 12.88 5.52
C TYR A 6 1.59 14.21 6.30
N PHE A 7 1.27 15.31 5.62
CA PHE A 7 1.36 16.67 6.14
C PHE A 7 0.30 16.99 7.19
N LEU A 8 -0.95 16.56 6.98
CA LEU A 8 -2.10 16.97 7.80
C LEU A 8 -1.94 16.65 9.30
N PRO A 9 -1.52 15.45 9.73
CA PRO A 9 -1.27 15.14 11.14
C PRO A 9 -0.16 16.01 11.75
N LEU A 10 0.92 16.28 11.00
CA LEU A 10 2.04 17.08 11.45
C LEU A 10 1.68 18.56 11.58
N TRP A 11 0.87 19.09 10.67
CA TRP A 11 0.33 20.44 10.74
C TRP A 11 -0.62 20.63 11.91
N ILE A 12 -1.53 19.68 12.17
CA ILE A 12 -2.44 19.71 13.32
C ILE A 12 -1.66 19.72 14.64
N ARG A 13 -0.51 19.04 14.70
CA ARG A 13 0.39 19.02 15.86
C ARG A 13 1.31 20.24 15.95
N GLY A 14 1.21 21.20 15.03
CA GLY A 14 2.05 22.39 14.98
C GLY A 14 3.51 22.15 14.60
N GLN A 15 3.84 20.97 14.06
CA GLN A 15 5.19 20.56 13.70
C GLN A 15 5.61 21.02 12.29
N MET A 16 4.66 21.44 11.46
CA MET A 16 4.89 21.92 10.10
C MET A 16 4.05 23.14 9.75
N SER A 17 4.60 24.05 8.93
CA SER A 17 3.90 25.22 8.40
C SER A 17 3.26 24.92 7.04
N LEU A 18 2.16 25.64 6.69
CA LEU A 18 1.46 25.46 5.40
C LEU A 18 2.38 25.65 4.18
N GLY A 19 3.41 26.52 4.28
CA GLY A 19 4.39 26.71 3.20
C GLY A 19 5.18 25.46 2.87
N GLN A 20 5.42 24.58 3.85
CA GLN A 20 6.16 23.33 3.67
C GLN A 20 5.37 22.28 2.89
N LEU A 21 4.05 22.41 2.76
CA LEU A 21 3.25 21.52 1.90
C LEU A 21 3.71 21.58 0.43
N PHE A 22 4.22 22.72 -0.01
CA PHE A 22 4.62 22.94 -1.41
C PHE A 22 6.13 23.04 -1.62
N SER A 23 6.94 23.13 -0.55
CA SER A 23 8.35 23.56 -0.65
C SER A 23 9.38 22.44 -0.71
N THR A 24 9.05 21.20 -0.35
CA THR A 24 10.07 20.14 -0.25
C THR A 24 9.64 18.85 -0.94
N TRP A 25 10.51 18.36 -1.83
CA TRP A 25 10.37 17.03 -2.43
C TRP A 25 10.99 15.92 -1.55
N SER A 26 11.63 16.28 -0.46
CA SER A 26 12.42 15.41 0.43
C SER A 26 11.61 14.80 1.57
N ASP A 27 10.48 15.40 1.96
CA ASP A 27 9.71 14.94 3.11
C ASP A 27 8.66 13.90 2.69
N GLY A 28 8.37 12.95 3.57
CA GLY A 28 7.58 11.75 3.36
C GLY A 28 6.27 11.91 2.59
N SER A 29 5.87 10.82 1.97
CA SER A 29 4.58 10.70 1.29
C SER A 29 3.84 9.46 1.80
N GLY A 30 2.56 9.60 2.10
CA GLY A 30 1.73 8.49 2.57
C GLY A 30 1.10 7.74 1.40
N PHE A 31 1.38 6.46 1.28
CA PHE A 31 0.75 5.60 0.25
C PHE A 31 -0.78 5.63 0.31
N TYR A 32 -1.35 5.61 1.51
CA TYR A 32 -2.82 5.68 1.69
C TYR A 32 -3.43 6.97 1.12
N GLY A 33 -2.75 8.10 1.29
CA GLY A 33 -3.21 9.36 0.73
C GLY A 33 -3.20 9.37 -0.80
N ALA A 34 -2.18 8.77 -1.43
CA ALA A 34 -2.13 8.58 -2.88
C ALA A 34 -3.25 7.65 -3.36
N PHE A 35 -3.45 6.54 -2.67
CA PHE A 35 -4.46 5.54 -3.01
C PHE A 35 -5.88 6.12 -2.92
N ILE A 36 -6.22 6.76 -1.81
CA ILE A 36 -7.56 7.37 -1.61
C ILE A 36 -7.81 8.47 -2.63
N ALA A 37 -6.89 9.43 -2.74
CA ALA A 37 -7.06 10.56 -3.66
C ALA A 37 -7.07 10.10 -5.12
N GLY A 38 -6.23 9.14 -5.50
CA GLY A 38 -6.20 8.55 -6.84
C GLY A 38 -7.50 7.82 -7.16
N SER A 39 -8.01 7.01 -6.24
CA SER A 39 -9.30 6.30 -6.42
C SER A 39 -10.48 7.27 -6.53
N LEU A 40 -10.51 8.32 -5.72
CA LEU A 40 -11.54 9.36 -5.80
C LEU A 40 -11.46 10.13 -7.13
N ALA A 41 -10.26 10.57 -7.53
CA ALA A 41 -10.07 11.29 -8.78
C ALA A 41 -10.48 10.43 -9.99
N LEU A 42 -10.11 9.15 -9.98
CA LEU A 42 -10.52 8.19 -11.01
C LEU A 42 -12.03 8.01 -11.05
N GLY A 43 -12.68 7.85 -9.89
CA GLY A 43 -14.13 7.71 -9.77
C GLY A 43 -14.88 8.95 -10.28
N VAL A 44 -14.44 10.14 -9.86
CA VAL A 44 -14.98 11.42 -10.32
C VAL A 44 -14.82 11.58 -11.84
N THR A 45 -13.62 11.27 -12.37
CA THR A 45 -13.36 11.34 -13.81
C THR A 45 -14.24 10.36 -14.58
N ALA A 46 -14.36 9.12 -14.11
CA ALA A 46 -15.21 8.11 -14.73
C ALA A 46 -16.69 8.56 -14.74
N TYR A 47 -17.16 9.15 -13.64
CA TYR A 47 -18.53 9.66 -13.55
C TYR A 47 -18.80 10.77 -14.58
N PHE A 48 -17.93 11.79 -14.66
CA PHE A 48 -18.09 12.89 -15.62
C PHE A 48 -17.93 12.42 -17.09
N LYS A 49 -17.07 11.43 -17.32
CA LYS A 49 -16.88 10.83 -18.65
C LYS A 49 -17.96 9.78 -19.00
N LYS A 50 -18.96 9.57 -18.13
CA LYS A 50 -20.01 8.55 -18.28
C LYS A 50 -19.45 7.14 -18.47
N MET A 51 -18.28 6.85 -17.91
CA MET A 51 -17.67 5.53 -17.92
C MET A 51 -18.21 4.69 -16.75
N PRO A 52 -18.26 3.35 -16.87
CA PRO A 52 -18.70 2.49 -15.78
C PRO A 52 -17.64 2.51 -14.63
N VAL A 53 -17.93 3.25 -13.56
CA VAL A 53 -16.99 3.54 -12.46
C VAL A 53 -16.38 2.26 -11.88
N LEU A 54 -17.19 1.25 -11.58
CA LEU A 54 -16.71 0.00 -10.99
C LEU A 54 -15.77 -0.77 -11.94
N ALA A 55 -16.11 -0.82 -13.23
CA ALA A 55 -15.25 -1.47 -14.22
C ALA A 55 -13.93 -0.70 -14.43
N THR A 56 -13.97 0.63 -14.33
CA THR A 56 -12.79 1.49 -14.40
C THR A 56 -11.87 1.25 -13.22
N TRP A 57 -12.42 1.13 -12.01
CA TRP A 57 -11.64 0.76 -10.83
C TRP A 57 -11.03 -0.64 -10.93
N ASP A 58 -11.80 -1.62 -11.43
CA ASP A 58 -11.28 -2.98 -11.66
C ASP A 58 -10.07 -2.98 -12.58
N ALA A 59 -10.16 -2.27 -13.72
CA ALA A 59 -9.07 -2.18 -14.68
C ALA A 59 -7.81 -1.55 -14.06
N THR A 60 -7.98 -0.49 -13.26
CA THR A 60 -6.85 0.18 -12.60
C THR A 60 -6.25 -0.67 -11.49
N MET A 61 -7.09 -1.26 -10.63
CA MET A 61 -6.62 -2.08 -9.51
C MET A 61 -6.00 -3.40 -9.96
N GLY A 62 -6.32 -3.88 -11.17
CA GLY A 62 -5.64 -5.02 -11.77
C GLY A 62 -4.13 -4.81 -11.92
N VAL A 63 -3.69 -3.57 -12.19
CA VAL A 63 -2.26 -3.27 -12.46
C VAL A 63 -1.52 -2.61 -11.28
N VAL A 64 -2.22 -2.04 -10.31
CA VAL A 64 -1.61 -1.37 -9.15
C VAL A 64 -0.65 -2.27 -8.37
N PRO A 65 -0.94 -3.55 -8.10
CA PRO A 65 -0.02 -4.43 -7.38
C PRO A 65 1.28 -4.69 -8.14
N LEU A 66 1.26 -4.67 -9.47
CA LEU A 66 2.48 -4.76 -10.30
C LEU A 66 3.38 -3.55 -10.05
N GLY A 67 2.83 -2.34 -10.12
CA GLY A 67 3.56 -1.10 -9.83
C GLY A 67 4.08 -1.06 -8.39
N PHE A 68 3.30 -1.56 -7.43
CA PHE A 68 3.74 -1.72 -6.04
C PHE A 68 4.95 -2.64 -5.93
N GLY A 69 4.91 -3.83 -6.55
CA GLY A 69 6.02 -4.78 -6.55
C GLY A 69 7.30 -4.20 -7.17
N ILE A 70 7.19 -3.52 -8.31
CA ILE A 70 8.32 -2.84 -8.95
C ILE A 70 8.89 -1.73 -8.04
N GLY A 71 8.02 -0.93 -7.41
CA GLY A 71 8.45 0.12 -6.47
C GLY A 71 9.24 -0.42 -5.29
N LYS A 72 8.96 -1.65 -4.83
CA LYS A 72 9.70 -2.30 -3.73
C LYS A 72 11.12 -2.71 -4.11
N ILE A 73 11.42 -2.89 -5.39
CA ILE A 73 12.80 -3.03 -5.86
C ILE A 73 13.59 -1.75 -5.56
N GLY A 74 13.02 -0.58 -5.84
CA GLY A 74 13.63 0.70 -5.49
C GLY A 74 13.85 0.87 -3.99
N CYS A 75 12.87 0.47 -3.17
CA CYS A 75 13.02 0.48 -1.70
C CYS A 75 14.16 -0.45 -1.23
N PHE A 76 14.31 -1.62 -1.85
CA PHE A 76 15.40 -2.54 -1.52
C PHE A 76 16.76 -1.94 -1.86
N LEU A 77 16.91 -1.33 -3.04
CA LEU A 77 18.14 -0.69 -3.46
C LEU A 77 18.51 0.53 -2.58
N ALA A 78 17.52 1.29 -2.14
CA ALA A 78 17.70 2.41 -1.21
C ALA A 78 17.93 1.99 0.23
N GLY A 79 17.62 0.74 0.59
CA GLY A 79 17.67 0.24 1.96
C GLY A 79 16.63 0.85 2.89
N CYS A 80 15.47 1.32 2.36
CA CYS A 80 14.34 1.79 3.18
C CYS A 80 13.30 0.69 3.41
N CYS A 81 12.34 0.91 4.33
CA CYS A 81 11.25 -0.03 4.60
C CYS A 81 11.74 -1.44 5.00
N TYR A 82 12.82 -1.54 5.71
CA TYR A 82 13.38 -2.81 6.17
C TYR A 82 12.63 -3.36 7.40
N GLY A 83 12.89 -4.62 7.71
CA GLY A 83 12.30 -5.30 8.84
C GLY A 83 13.17 -5.30 10.08
N ARG A 84 12.70 -5.99 11.13
CA ARG A 84 13.40 -6.15 12.40
C ARG A 84 14.77 -6.81 12.21
N PRO A 85 15.72 -6.59 13.13
CA PRO A 85 16.98 -7.31 13.14
C PRO A 85 16.73 -8.83 13.13
N TRP A 86 17.44 -9.52 12.25
CA TRP A 86 17.35 -10.97 12.09
C TRP A 86 18.70 -11.52 11.65
N SER A 87 19.24 -12.50 12.37
CA SER A 87 20.59 -13.02 12.15
C SER A 87 20.84 -13.54 10.72
N ALA A 88 19.81 -14.13 10.08
CA ALA A 88 19.86 -14.59 8.69
C ALA A 88 19.39 -13.53 7.68
N GLY A 89 19.25 -12.27 8.10
CA GLY A 89 18.78 -11.18 7.27
C GLY A 89 19.84 -10.62 6.30
N VAL A 90 19.39 -9.63 5.52
CA VAL A 90 20.25 -8.89 4.59
C VAL A 90 20.92 -7.73 5.30
N ARG A 91 22.19 -7.46 4.96
CA ARG A 91 22.94 -6.28 5.39
C ARG A 91 22.99 -5.26 4.27
N PHE A 92 22.73 -4.01 4.61
CA PHE A 92 22.78 -2.90 3.65
C PHE A 92 24.12 -2.17 3.75
N ALA A 93 24.59 -1.68 2.61
CA ALA A 93 25.86 -0.96 2.47
C ALA A 93 25.84 0.40 3.21
N PRO A 94 27.01 0.96 3.56
CA PRO A 94 27.13 2.33 4.05
C PRO A 94 26.44 3.32 3.12
N GLY A 95 25.74 4.31 3.68
CA GLY A 95 24.95 5.29 2.93
C GLY A 95 23.52 4.87 2.60
N SER A 96 23.14 3.59 2.76
CA SER A 96 21.74 3.16 2.69
C SER A 96 20.93 3.72 3.85
N LEU A 97 19.62 3.89 3.67
CA LEU A 97 18.75 4.42 4.74
C LEU A 97 18.77 3.52 5.98
N CYS A 98 18.79 2.20 5.84
CA CYS A 98 18.93 1.27 6.97
C CYS A 98 20.23 1.53 7.76
N TYR A 99 21.36 1.65 7.06
CA TYR A 99 22.64 1.91 7.71
C TYR A 99 22.67 3.26 8.43
N VAL A 100 22.17 4.33 7.75
CA VAL A 100 22.15 5.68 8.34
C VAL A 100 21.27 5.71 9.58
N THR A 101 20.06 5.14 9.53
CA THR A 101 19.16 5.10 10.69
C THR A 101 19.78 4.33 11.86
N GLN A 102 20.29 3.13 11.64
CA GLN A 102 20.92 2.34 12.69
C GLN A 102 22.17 3.01 13.30
N ARG A 103 22.89 3.79 12.49
CA ARG A 103 24.03 4.56 12.95
C ARG A 103 23.61 5.77 13.80
N THR A 104 22.58 6.49 13.40
CA THR A 104 22.04 7.62 14.19
C THR A 104 21.43 7.17 15.51
N GLU A 105 20.83 5.98 15.53
CA GLU A 105 20.29 5.36 16.73
C GLU A 105 21.37 4.73 17.66
N GLY A 106 22.64 4.77 17.25
CA GLY A 106 23.75 4.23 18.02
C GLY A 106 23.83 2.70 18.05
N LEU A 107 23.10 2.03 17.15
CA LEU A 107 23.08 0.56 17.06
C LEU A 107 24.33 -0.02 16.37
N LEU A 108 25.06 0.82 15.64
CA LEU A 108 26.25 0.41 14.91
C LEU A 108 27.54 0.97 15.54
N PRO A 109 28.63 0.17 15.63
CA PRO A 109 29.93 0.68 15.97
C PRO A 109 30.43 1.71 14.95
N ARG A 110 31.39 2.57 15.39
CA ARG A 110 31.87 3.69 14.51
C ARG A 110 32.55 3.23 13.24
N ASP A 111 33.14 2.05 13.25
CA ASP A 111 33.86 1.38 12.16
C ASP A 111 33.00 0.38 11.38
N ALA A 112 31.69 0.34 11.63
CA ALA A 112 30.80 -0.58 10.92
C ALA A 112 30.84 -0.35 9.41
N VAL A 113 31.08 -1.41 8.65
CA VAL A 113 31.12 -1.43 7.18
C VAL A 113 29.78 -1.80 6.54
N ALA A 114 28.76 -2.12 7.33
CA ALA A 114 27.41 -2.45 6.90
C ALA A 114 26.40 -2.30 8.04
N SER A 115 25.11 -2.31 7.72
CA SER A 115 24.03 -2.37 8.70
C SER A 115 24.03 -3.68 9.50
N LEU A 116 23.31 -3.74 10.62
CA LEU A 116 22.89 -5.01 11.20
C LEU A 116 22.05 -5.79 10.18
N PRO A 117 22.08 -7.13 10.22
CA PRO A 117 21.25 -7.93 9.34
C PRO A 117 19.78 -7.77 9.73
N VAL A 118 18.93 -7.50 8.73
CA VAL A 118 17.50 -7.23 8.92
C VAL A 118 16.65 -8.07 7.98
N VAL A 119 15.39 -8.31 8.35
CA VAL A 119 14.43 -8.99 7.48
C VAL A 119 14.24 -8.15 6.21
N PRO A 120 14.46 -8.70 5.00
CA PRO A 120 14.28 -7.98 3.74
C PRO A 120 12.79 -7.89 3.36
N ILE A 121 12.03 -7.10 4.12
CA ILE A 121 10.59 -6.93 3.91
C ILE A 121 10.27 -6.46 2.50
N GLN A 122 11.14 -5.63 1.91
CA GLN A 122 10.98 -5.12 0.54
C GLN A 122 10.84 -6.27 -0.47
N LEU A 123 11.64 -7.35 -0.31
CA LEU A 123 11.55 -8.53 -1.19
C LEU A 123 10.26 -9.31 -0.97
N LEU A 124 9.79 -9.42 0.26
CA LEU A 124 8.50 -10.05 0.59
C LEU A 124 7.34 -9.23 0.01
N GLU A 125 7.39 -7.91 0.14
CA GLU A 125 6.39 -6.99 -0.42
C GLU A 125 6.40 -7.01 -1.96
N MET A 126 7.57 -7.13 -2.59
CA MET A 126 7.73 -7.29 -4.04
C MET A 126 7.07 -8.60 -4.51
N LEU A 127 7.42 -9.72 -3.90
CA LEU A 127 6.85 -11.03 -4.25
C LEU A 127 5.34 -11.05 -4.04
N PHE A 128 4.86 -10.48 -2.94
CA PHE A 128 3.43 -10.34 -2.70
C PHE A 128 2.75 -9.50 -3.78
N GLY A 129 3.34 -8.36 -4.16
CA GLY A 129 2.81 -7.49 -5.21
C GLY A 129 2.64 -8.24 -6.54
N PHE A 130 3.65 -9.00 -6.95
CA PHE A 130 3.58 -9.81 -8.17
C PHE A 130 2.57 -10.96 -8.06
N ALA A 131 2.51 -11.65 -6.91
CA ALA A 131 1.53 -12.72 -6.68
C ALA A 131 0.09 -12.18 -6.68
N LEU A 132 -0.14 -11.04 -6.03
CA LEU A 132 -1.46 -10.39 -6.04
C LEU A 132 -1.84 -9.96 -7.46
N PHE A 133 -0.94 -9.32 -8.21
CA PHE A 133 -1.15 -8.97 -9.61
C PHE A 133 -1.56 -10.19 -10.43
N ALA A 134 -0.79 -11.29 -10.37
CA ALA A 134 -1.12 -12.52 -11.11
C ALA A 134 -2.49 -13.09 -10.72
N SER A 135 -2.83 -13.06 -9.43
CA SER A 135 -4.12 -13.52 -8.92
C SER A 135 -5.29 -12.67 -9.44
N LEU A 136 -5.11 -11.35 -9.48
CA LEU A 136 -6.11 -10.41 -9.98
C LEU A 136 -6.27 -10.53 -11.51
N GLU A 137 -5.20 -10.78 -12.25
CA GLU A 137 -5.25 -11.05 -13.68
C GLU A 137 -6.08 -12.31 -13.99
N VAL A 138 -5.91 -13.38 -13.20
CA VAL A 138 -6.75 -14.58 -13.32
C VAL A 138 -8.21 -14.26 -13.03
N LEU A 139 -8.47 -13.47 -11.98
CA LEU A 139 -9.83 -13.03 -11.64
C LEU A 139 -10.44 -12.14 -12.73
N GLN A 140 -9.65 -11.21 -13.29
CA GLN A 140 -10.07 -10.28 -14.34
C GLN A 140 -10.53 -11.00 -15.60
N ARG A 141 -9.92 -12.14 -15.93
CA ARG A 141 -10.25 -12.95 -17.12
C ARG A 141 -11.42 -13.91 -16.94
N ARG A 142 -11.99 -14.02 -15.73
CA ARG A 142 -13.13 -14.91 -15.48
C ARG A 142 -14.39 -14.40 -16.15
N PRO A 143 -15.13 -15.22 -16.93
CA PRO A 143 -16.39 -14.83 -17.56
C PRO A 143 -17.47 -14.40 -16.57
N SER A 144 -17.44 -14.98 -15.36
CA SER A 144 -18.39 -14.69 -14.26
C SER A 144 -17.99 -13.50 -13.40
N LYS A 145 -16.94 -12.76 -13.77
CA LYS A 145 -16.49 -11.59 -13.03
C LYS A 145 -17.53 -10.48 -13.01
N ARG A 146 -17.74 -9.87 -11.87
CA ARG A 146 -18.66 -8.74 -11.69
C ARG A 146 -17.89 -7.43 -11.60
N PRO A 147 -18.46 -6.31 -12.08
CA PRO A 147 -17.84 -5.00 -11.91
C PRO A 147 -17.62 -4.67 -10.43
N GLY A 148 -16.42 -4.23 -10.06
CA GLY A 148 -15.99 -3.95 -8.69
C GLY A 148 -15.36 -5.14 -7.96
N GLU A 149 -15.38 -6.33 -8.54
CA GLU A 149 -14.89 -7.54 -7.88
C GLU A 149 -13.36 -7.57 -7.77
N VAL A 150 -12.65 -7.10 -8.79
CA VAL A 150 -11.18 -7.04 -8.79
C VAL A 150 -10.69 -5.98 -7.80
N PHE A 151 -11.37 -4.83 -7.76
CA PHE A 151 -11.09 -3.80 -6.78
C PHE A 151 -11.24 -4.32 -5.34
N ALA A 152 -12.37 -4.98 -5.04
CA ALA A 152 -12.63 -5.54 -3.73
C ALA A 152 -11.62 -6.64 -3.35
N ALA A 153 -11.30 -7.55 -4.28
CA ALA A 153 -10.31 -8.61 -4.08
C ALA A 153 -8.90 -8.03 -3.82
N CYS A 154 -8.51 -7.00 -4.56
CA CYS A 154 -7.26 -6.27 -4.35
C CYS A 154 -7.19 -5.68 -2.94
N ALA A 155 -8.25 -4.97 -2.52
CA ALA A 155 -8.32 -4.35 -1.21
C ALA A 155 -8.28 -5.39 -0.07
N VAL A 156 -8.99 -6.50 -0.19
CA VAL A 156 -8.96 -7.61 0.76
C VAL A 156 -7.58 -8.24 0.84
N GLY A 157 -6.99 -8.60 -0.32
CA GLY A 157 -5.67 -9.22 -0.36
C GLY A 157 -4.57 -8.33 0.22
N TYR A 158 -4.56 -7.05 -0.17
CA TYR A 158 -3.57 -6.10 0.32
C TYR A 158 -3.72 -5.82 1.82
N SER A 159 -4.94 -5.62 2.31
CA SER A 159 -5.16 -5.34 3.74
C SER A 159 -4.80 -6.52 4.63
N ALA A 160 -5.13 -7.75 4.22
CA ALA A 160 -4.72 -8.97 4.92
C ALA A 160 -3.18 -9.07 5.00
N TYR A 161 -2.51 -8.90 3.87
CA TYR A 161 -1.05 -8.91 3.83
C TYR A 161 -0.44 -7.78 4.67
N ARG A 162 -0.98 -6.55 4.54
CA ARG A 162 -0.48 -5.38 5.27
C ARG A 162 -0.58 -5.57 6.79
N PHE A 163 -1.66 -6.18 7.26
CA PHE A 163 -1.82 -6.53 8.67
C PHE A 163 -0.71 -7.47 9.15
N VAL A 164 -0.42 -8.53 8.39
CA VAL A 164 0.58 -9.53 8.76
C VAL A 164 2.01 -8.99 8.68
N ILE A 165 2.35 -8.32 7.58
CA ILE A 165 3.73 -7.84 7.38
C ILE A 165 4.14 -6.76 8.41
N GLU A 166 3.18 -6.05 8.96
CA GLU A 166 3.44 -5.03 9.98
C GLU A 166 4.12 -5.58 11.22
N PHE A 167 3.91 -6.83 11.56
CA PHE A 167 4.60 -7.47 12.70
C PHE A 167 6.11 -7.63 12.47
N PHE A 168 6.57 -7.61 11.24
CA PHE A 168 7.96 -7.82 10.86
C PHE A 168 8.70 -6.51 10.54
N ARG A 169 7.99 -5.38 10.44
CA ARG A 169 8.58 -4.06 10.16
C ARG A 169 9.30 -3.49 11.38
N ALA A 170 10.33 -2.67 11.10
CA ALA A 170 11.15 -2.01 12.13
C ALA A 170 11.13 -0.48 11.97
N ASP A 171 10.09 0.09 11.35
CA ASP A 171 10.03 1.53 11.15
C ASP A 171 10.04 2.26 12.50
N PRO A 172 10.94 3.24 12.70
CA PRO A 172 11.01 4.01 13.95
C PRO A 172 9.76 4.89 14.18
N GLU A 173 9.02 5.22 13.12
CA GLU A 173 7.79 6.02 13.17
C GLU A 173 6.52 5.17 13.37
N ARG A 174 6.63 4.03 14.03
CA ARG A 174 5.47 3.19 14.35
C ARG A 174 4.54 3.91 15.32
N ASN A 175 3.61 4.68 14.77
CA ASN A 175 2.52 5.23 15.57
C ASN A 175 1.60 4.10 16.03
N THR A 176 1.44 3.97 17.33
CA THR A 176 0.42 3.10 17.94
C THR A 176 -0.73 3.96 18.43
N PHE A 177 -1.95 3.52 18.20
CA PHE A 177 -3.14 4.21 18.71
C PHE A 177 -3.18 4.06 20.24
N GLY A 178 -2.79 5.10 20.96
CA GLY A 178 -2.77 5.07 22.43
C GLY A 178 -1.83 3.98 22.98
N SER A 179 -2.31 3.20 23.95
CA SER A 179 -1.58 2.07 24.55
C SER A 179 -1.82 0.73 23.86
N SER A 180 -2.39 0.72 22.64
CA SER A 180 -2.74 -0.53 21.95
C SER A 180 -1.50 -1.24 21.41
N ALA A 181 -1.55 -2.58 21.37
CA ALA A 181 -0.50 -3.42 20.79
C ALA A 181 -0.47 -3.35 19.24
N LEU A 182 -1.48 -2.73 18.61
CA LEU A 182 -1.64 -2.62 17.17
C LEU A 182 -1.24 -1.23 16.68
N THR A 183 -0.69 -1.17 15.48
CA THR A 183 -0.32 0.09 14.83
C THR A 183 -1.51 0.71 14.08
N ASP A 184 -1.42 2.01 13.78
CA ASP A 184 -2.40 2.73 12.96
C ASP A 184 -2.61 2.04 11.60
N SER A 185 -1.53 1.49 11.03
CA SER A 185 -1.58 0.71 9.79
C SER A 185 -2.40 -0.56 9.93
N GLN A 186 -2.30 -1.25 11.07
CA GLN A 186 -3.07 -2.48 11.34
C GLN A 186 -4.56 -2.18 11.57
N PHE A 187 -4.89 -1.11 12.27
CA PHE A 187 -6.28 -0.68 12.41
C PHE A 187 -6.91 -0.33 11.06
N THR A 188 -6.19 0.42 10.24
CA THR A 188 -6.63 0.76 8.88
C THR A 188 -6.79 -0.50 8.04
N ALA A 189 -5.86 -1.45 8.13
CA ALA A 189 -5.92 -2.71 7.41
C ALA A 189 -7.15 -3.54 7.81
N ILE A 190 -7.48 -3.63 9.10
CA ILE A 190 -8.69 -4.32 9.58
C ILE A 190 -9.95 -3.65 9.01
N ALA A 191 -10.05 -2.32 9.11
CA ALA A 191 -11.21 -1.58 8.62
C ALA A 191 -11.41 -1.79 7.11
N VAL A 192 -10.33 -1.68 6.32
CA VAL A 192 -10.37 -1.91 4.86
C VAL A 192 -10.74 -3.35 4.55
N PHE A 193 -10.18 -4.33 5.27
CA PHE A 193 -10.48 -5.75 5.07
C PHE A 193 -11.97 -6.04 5.29
N LEU A 194 -12.55 -5.53 6.37
CA LEU A 194 -13.97 -5.77 6.71
C LEU A 194 -14.89 -5.10 5.68
N VAL A 195 -14.64 -3.85 5.34
CA VAL A 195 -15.47 -3.11 4.36
C VAL A 195 -15.36 -3.74 2.96
N ALA A 196 -14.14 -3.98 2.49
CA ALA A 196 -13.92 -4.56 1.17
C ALA A 196 -14.44 -6.01 1.10
N GLY A 197 -14.27 -6.79 2.18
CA GLY A 197 -14.79 -8.14 2.28
C GLY A 197 -16.31 -8.18 2.24
N ALA A 198 -16.98 -7.30 2.99
CA ALA A 198 -18.43 -7.16 2.94
C ALA A 198 -18.92 -6.73 1.55
N CYS A 199 -18.26 -5.76 0.91
CA CYS A 199 -18.55 -5.35 -0.46
C CYS A 199 -18.37 -6.52 -1.44
N TRP A 200 -17.28 -7.28 -1.33
CA TRP A 200 -17.03 -8.44 -2.18
C TRP A 200 -18.08 -9.52 -2.02
N ALA A 201 -18.42 -9.88 -0.77
CA ALA A 201 -19.49 -10.83 -0.47
C ALA A 201 -20.83 -10.36 -1.07
N TYR A 202 -21.20 -9.10 -0.88
CA TYR A 202 -22.40 -8.50 -1.44
C TYR A 202 -22.43 -8.57 -2.99
N LEU A 203 -21.31 -8.24 -3.66
CA LEU A 203 -21.21 -8.36 -5.11
C LEU A 203 -21.43 -9.82 -5.56
N ARG A 204 -20.90 -10.79 -4.82
CA ARG A 204 -21.07 -12.23 -5.12
C ARG A 204 -22.48 -12.74 -4.89
N MET A 205 -23.19 -12.19 -3.92
CA MET A 205 -24.59 -12.58 -3.59
C MET A 205 -25.61 -12.00 -4.54
N ARG A 206 -25.34 -10.85 -5.20
CA ARG A 206 -26.26 -10.28 -6.20
C ARG A 206 -26.40 -11.24 -7.39
N LYS A 207 -27.64 -11.41 -7.90
CA LYS A 207 -27.85 -12.08 -9.18
C LYS A 207 -27.11 -11.33 -10.30
N PRO A 208 -26.52 -12.01 -11.30
CA PRO A 208 -25.95 -11.34 -12.45
C PRO A 208 -27.02 -10.42 -13.07
N ALA A 209 -26.65 -9.17 -13.38
CA ALA A 209 -27.53 -8.32 -14.18
C ALA A 209 -27.76 -9.05 -15.51
N GLU A 210 -29.02 -9.26 -15.90
CA GLU A 210 -29.37 -9.79 -17.22
C GLU A 210 -28.71 -8.88 -18.25
N THR A 211 -27.88 -9.46 -19.10
CA THR A 211 -27.33 -8.74 -20.25
C THR A 211 -28.50 -8.25 -21.11
N PRO A 212 -28.62 -6.95 -21.38
CA PRO A 212 -29.66 -6.49 -22.27
C PRO A 212 -29.55 -7.25 -23.61
N PRO A 213 -30.67 -7.62 -24.22
CA PRO A 213 -30.67 -8.33 -25.51
C PRO A 213 -29.85 -7.52 -26.51
N PRO A 214 -29.11 -8.18 -27.43
CA PRO A 214 -28.36 -7.49 -28.47
C PRO A 214 -29.33 -6.59 -29.26
N ALA A 215 -28.90 -5.34 -29.52
CA ALA A 215 -29.66 -4.40 -30.30
C ALA A 215 -30.04 -5.04 -31.67
N PRO A 216 -31.27 -4.90 -32.15
CA PRO A 216 -31.65 -5.41 -33.46
C PRO A 216 -30.74 -4.81 -34.53
N LYS A 217 -30.23 -5.69 -35.43
CA LYS A 217 -29.34 -5.31 -36.53
C LYS A 217 -30.08 -4.45 -37.56
#